data_ca4afe216463296294986b5f19729ee8
#
_entry.id   ca4afe216463296294986b5f19729ee8
#
_cell.length_a   1.000
_cell.length_b   1.000
_cell.length_c   1.000
_cell.angle_alpha   90.00
_cell.angle_beta   90.00
_cell.angle_gamma   90.00
#
_symmetry.space_group_name_H-M   'P 1'
#
loop_
_entity.id
_entity.type
_entity.pdbx_description
1 polymer ?
#
loop_
_entity_poly.entity_id
_entity_poly.type
_entity_poly.pdbx_seq_one_letter_code
_entity_poly.pdbx_strand_id
1 'polypeptide(L)'
;MQGIVIKNTGSWYVVRLDDGRLFQCKVKGNFRLKGIRSTNPVAVGDIVRIVPTEANAGQVGMITEILDRRNYIIRKASNLSKQSHIIAANVDQAALMVTLRHPETSTTFIDRFLAGAEAYRVPVIIIFNKVDLLDEEDRHLLELFFRLYEGIGYPCYGVSALNDGAGLCSVDTLRKVLQGKTTLFSGNSGVGKSTLLNALIPGLDVKTAEISDSHDTGMHTTTFSEMFDLPVQDGELPGHIIDTPGIKGFGTFDMEREEVGHYFREIFQTSKECRFGNCTHTHEPGCAVLAALEEHRIAQSRYTSYLSMLEDKDEDKYRGKI
;
A
#
# COMPACT_ATOMS: atom_id res chain seq x y z
N MET A 1 -6.49 -21.77 -20.01
CA MET A 1 -7.53 -20.92 -19.45
C MET A 1 -6.86 -19.69 -18.84
N GLN A 2 -7.52 -18.54 -18.82
CA GLN A 2 -7.01 -17.32 -18.20
C GLN A 2 -7.81 -17.00 -16.94
N GLY A 3 -7.15 -16.39 -15.95
CA GLY A 3 -7.80 -15.96 -14.71
C GLY A 3 -6.91 -15.04 -13.89
N ILE A 4 -7.46 -14.51 -12.80
CA ILE A 4 -6.78 -13.62 -11.86
C ILE A 4 -6.41 -14.38 -10.58
N VAL A 5 -5.21 -14.13 -10.08
CA VAL A 5 -4.77 -14.68 -8.78
C VAL A 5 -5.43 -13.88 -7.67
N ILE A 6 -6.28 -14.54 -6.87
CA ILE A 6 -7.00 -13.89 -5.77
C ILE A 6 -6.45 -14.25 -4.39
N LYS A 7 -5.63 -15.29 -4.27
CA LYS A 7 -5.00 -15.68 -2.99
C LYS A 7 -3.66 -16.34 -3.22
N ASN A 8 -2.70 -16.01 -2.35
CA ASN A 8 -1.38 -16.63 -2.30
C ASN A 8 -1.15 -17.20 -0.90
N THR A 9 -0.94 -18.52 -0.80
CA THR A 9 -0.67 -19.22 0.47
C THR A 9 0.78 -19.69 0.57
N GLY A 10 1.68 -19.08 -0.18
CA GLY A 10 3.10 -19.42 -0.26
C GLY A 10 3.40 -20.54 -1.25
N SER A 11 2.76 -21.71 -1.11
CA SER A 11 2.96 -22.87 -2.00
C SER A 11 1.85 -23.06 -3.03
N TRP A 12 0.68 -22.47 -2.79
CA TRP A 12 -0.49 -22.56 -3.62
C TRP A 12 -1.09 -21.19 -3.91
N TYR A 13 -1.74 -21.09 -5.06
CA TYR A 13 -2.44 -19.90 -5.53
C TYR A 13 -3.89 -20.27 -5.83
N VAL A 14 -4.82 -19.42 -5.42
CA VAL A 14 -6.20 -19.52 -5.90
C VAL A 14 -6.34 -18.60 -7.10
N VAL A 15 -6.72 -19.18 -8.22
CA VAL A 15 -6.98 -18.46 -9.48
C VAL A 15 -8.46 -18.48 -9.76
N ARG A 16 -9.07 -17.32 -9.96
CA ARG A 16 -10.45 -17.15 -10.39
C ARG A 16 -10.47 -16.90 -11.89
N LEU A 17 -11.22 -17.72 -12.61
CA LEU A 17 -11.45 -17.56 -14.03
C LEU A 17 -12.54 -16.52 -14.32
N ASP A 18 -12.65 -16.06 -15.56
CA ASP A 18 -13.65 -15.08 -16.00
C ASP A 18 -15.11 -15.58 -15.82
N ASP A 19 -15.31 -16.91 -15.80
CA ASP A 19 -16.62 -17.55 -15.52
C ASP A 19 -16.90 -17.76 -14.03
N GLY A 20 -16.04 -17.24 -13.15
CA GLY A 20 -16.17 -17.33 -11.69
C GLY A 20 -15.63 -18.62 -11.07
N ARG A 21 -15.23 -19.63 -11.84
CA ARG A 21 -14.65 -20.87 -11.30
C ARG A 21 -13.31 -20.61 -10.61
N LEU A 22 -13.09 -21.29 -9.49
CA LEU A 22 -11.85 -21.21 -8.72
C LEU A 22 -10.97 -22.43 -8.95
N PHE A 23 -9.68 -22.20 -9.15
CA PHE A 23 -8.67 -23.25 -9.30
C PHE A 23 -7.58 -23.10 -8.24
N GLN A 24 -7.25 -24.22 -7.58
CA GLN A 24 -6.05 -24.32 -6.75
C GLN A 24 -4.87 -24.60 -7.65
N CYS A 25 -3.93 -23.69 -7.72
CA CYS A 25 -2.84 -23.75 -8.69
C CYS A 25 -1.46 -23.80 -8.03
N LYS A 26 -0.53 -24.51 -8.68
CA LYS A 26 0.91 -24.40 -8.43
C LYS A 26 1.60 -23.77 -9.62
N VAL A 27 2.80 -23.25 -9.40
CA VAL A 27 3.64 -22.73 -10.46
C VAL A 27 4.51 -23.86 -11.03
N LYS A 28 4.65 -23.93 -12.35
CA LYS A 28 5.53 -24.89 -13.02
C LYS A 28 7.00 -24.65 -12.60
N GLY A 29 7.73 -25.70 -12.20
CA GLY A 29 9.03 -25.64 -11.48
C GLY A 29 10.19 -24.86 -12.11
N ASN A 30 10.09 -24.42 -13.37
CA ASN A 30 11.11 -23.60 -14.05
C ASN A 30 10.67 -22.17 -14.36
N PHE A 31 9.68 -21.66 -13.62
CA PHE A 31 9.14 -20.35 -13.85
C PHE A 31 10.12 -19.27 -13.36
N ARG A 32 10.85 -18.65 -14.27
CA ARG A 32 11.73 -17.51 -13.97
C ARG A 32 11.19 -16.28 -14.70
N LEU A 33 10.74 -15.28 -13.96
CA LEU A 33 10.48 -13.96 -14.55
C LEU A 33 11.81 -13.33 -14.99
N LYS A 34 11.89 -12.93 -16.26
CA LYS A 34 13.06 -12.20 -16.76
C LYS A 34 13.28 -10.94 -15.91
N GLY A 35 14.40 -10.84 -15.24
CA GLY A 35 14.81 -9.65 -14.48
C GLY A 35 14.42 -9.61 -13.00
N ILE A 36 13.57 -10.50 -12.49
CA ILE A 36 13.18 -10.51 -11.07
C ILE A 36 13.68 -11.80 -10.40
N ARG A 37 14.60 -11.66 -9.47
CA ARG A 37 15.05 -12.75 -8.58
C ARG A 37 14.08 -12.86 -7.41
N SER A 38 12.95 -13.52 -7.59
CA SER A 38 11.96 -13.78 -6.54
C SER A 38 11.76 -15.27 -6.36
N THR A 39 11.60 -15.70 -5.11
CA THR A 39 11.21 -17.09 -4.78
C THR A 39 9.74 -17.36 -5.10
N ASN A 40 8.89 -16.32 -5.06
CA ASN A 40 7.47 -16.38 -5.44
C ASN A 40 7.22 -15.39 -6.59
N PRO A 41 7.23 -15.86 -7.84
CA PRO A 41 7.08 -14.98 -9.00
C PRO A 41 5.64 -14.50 -9.19
N VAL A 42 4.65 -15.17 -8.61
CA VAL A 42 3.21 -14.88 -8.76
C VAL A 42 2.71 -14.11 -7.54
N ALA A 43 1.94 -13.07 -7.77
CA ALA A 43 1.35 -12.22 -6.75
C ALA A 43 -0.18 -12.17 -6.89
N VAL A 44 -0.88 -11.75 -5.83
CA VAL A 44 -2.31 -11.45 -5.90
C VAL A 44 -2.52 -10.27 -6.85
N GLY A 45 -3.53 -10.38 -7.72
CA GLY A 45 -3.79 -9.44 -8.80
C GLY A 45 -3.13 -9.77 -10.15
N ASP A 46 -2.23 -10.79 -10.21
CA ASP A 46 -1.68 -11.24 -11.48
C ASP A 46 -2.75 -11.88 -12.36
N ILE A 47 -2.71 -11.54 -13.64
CA ILE A 47 -3.44 -12.26 -14.69
C ILE A 47 -2.54 -13.39 -15.16
N VAL A 48 -3.05 -14.63 -15.10
CA VAL A 48 -2.27 -15.84 -15.38
C VAL A 48 -2.97 -16.76 -16.36
N ARG A 49 -2.18 -17.56 -17.08
CA ARG A 49 -2.69 -18.72 -17.80
C ARG A 49 -2.48 -19.98 -17.00
N ILE A 50 -3.54 -20.78 -16.92
CA ILE A 50 -3.52 -22.07 -16.22
C ILE A 50 -3.87 -23.22 -17.16
N VAL A 51 -3.31 -24.38 -16.85
CA VAL A 51 -3.66 -25.66 -17.47
C VAL A 51 -4.22 -26.55 -16.35
N PRO A 52 -5.48 -27.04 -16.47
CA PRO A 52 -6.02 -28.00 -15.53
C PRO A 52 -5.16 -29.27 -15.49
N THR A 53 -5.06 -29.88 -14.31
CA THR A 53 -4.41 -31.20 -14.14
C THR A 53 -5.49 -32.26 -13.97
N GLU A 54 -5.33 -33.41 -14.65
CA GLU A 54 -6.31 -34.52 -14.62
C GLU A 54 -6.41 -35.22 -13.26
N ALA A 55 -5.49 -34.95 -12.33
CA ALA A 55 -5.48 -35.55 -11.00
C ALA A 55 -6.54 -34.90 -10.12
N ASN A 56 -7.60 -35.64 -9.81
CA ASN A 56 -8.72 -35.31 -8.92
C ASN A 56 -9.76 -34.34 -9.48
N ALA A 57 -10.78 -34.90 -10.12
CA ALA A 57 -12.15 -34.36 -10.31
C ALA A 57 -12.34 -32.84 -10.10
N GLY A 58 -11.54 -32.01 -10.68
CA GLY A 58 -12.02 -30.69 -10.99
C GLY A 58 -11.38 -29.55 -10.28
N GLN A 59 -10.70 -28.73 -10.32
CA GLN A 59 -10.29 -27.41 -9.83
C GLN A 59 -8.83 -27.33 -9.33
N VAL A 60 -7.98 -28.23 -9.81
CA VAL A 60 -6.53 -28.14 -9.63
C VAL A 60 -5.87 -27.83 -10.97
N GLY A 61 -4.93 -26.89 -10.97
CA GLY A 61 -4.26 -26.45 -12.19
C GLY A 61 -2.80 -26.06 -11.96
N MET A 62 -2.15 -25.83 -13.07
CA MET A 62 -0.76 -25.33 -13.09
C MET A 62 -0.70 -24.00 -13.80
N ILE A 63 -0.11 -22.99 -13.13
CA ILE A 63 0.19 -21.70 -13.75
C ILE A 63 1.36 -21.91 -14.70
N THR A 64 1.11 -21.59 -15.97
CA THR A 64 2.09 -21.76 -17.06
C THR A 64 2.65 -20.44 -17.55
N GLU A 65 1.94 -19.32 -17.31
CA GLU A 65 2.34 -17.99 -17.76
C GLU A 65 1.76 -16.93 -16.86
N ILE A 66 2.53 -15.86 -16.59
CA ILE A 66 2.04 -14.60 -16.00
C ILE A 66 2.01 -13.59 -17.13
N LEU A 67 0.86 -12.95 -17.35
CA LEU A 67 0.70 -11.91 -18.37
C LEU A 67 1.36 -10.61 -17.91
N ASP A 68 1.56 -9.68 -18.85
CA ASP A 68 2.20 -8.41 -18.59
C ASP A 68 1.46 -7.63 -17.49
N ARG A 69 2.22 -7.17 -16.50
CA ARG A 69 1.72 -6.37 -15.40
C ARG A 69 1.70 -4.90 -15.78
N ARG A 70 0.61 -4.20 -15.46
CA ARG A 70 0.58 -2.73 -15.54
C ARG A 70 1.51 -2.09 -14.50
N ASN A 71 1.50 -2.64 -13.31
CA ASN A 71 2.36 -2.30 -12.18
C ASN A 71 2.44 -3.48 -11.22
N TYR A 72 3.34 -3.36 -10.25
CA TYR A 72 3.46 -4.33 -9.16
C TYR A 72 4.14 -3.66 -7.97
N ILE A 73 3.90 -4.18 -6.77
CA ILE A 73 4.45 -3.67 -5.53
C ILE A 73 5.37 -4.71 -4.93
N ILE A 74 6.58 -4.30 -4.56
CA ILE A 74 7.60 -5.18 -3.98
C ILE A 74 7.75 -4.87 -2.49
N ARG A 75 7.95 -5.91 -1.70
CA ARG A 75 8.49 -5.83 -0.35
C ARG A 75 9.93 -6.32 -0.37
N LYS A 76 10.87 -5.49 0.06
CA LYS A 76 12.24 -5.94 0.32
C LYS A 76 12.23 -6.86 1.53
N ALA A 77 12.85 -8.04 1.44
CA ALA A 77 12.99 -8.90 2.60
C ALA A 77 13.87 -8.19 3.64
N SER A 78 13.43 -8.18 4.89
CA SER A 78 14.24 -7.71 6.00
C SER A 78 15.45 -8.62 6.14
N ASN A 79 16.65 -8.04 6.08
CA ASN A 79 17.96 -8.62 6.40
C ASN A 79 18.38 -9.91 5.68
N LEU A 80 19.50 -9.83 4.97
CA LEU A 80 20.34 -10.92 4.43
C LEU A 80 19.93 -11.60 3.12
N SER A 81 18.71 -11.49 2.62
CA SER A 81 18.41 -12.00 1.29
C SER A 81 18.24 -10.86 0.28
N LYS A 82 19.00 -10.90 -0.82
CA LYS A 82 18.81 -10.02 -2.00
C LYS A 82 17.49 -10.34 -2.76
N GLN A 83 16.54 -10.97 -2.09
CA GLN A 83 15.29 -11.43 -2.69
C GLN A 83 14.18 -10.45 -2.36
N SER A 84 13.57 -9.91 -3.39
CA SER A 84 12.36 -9.09 -3.30
C SER A 84 11.13 -9.97 -3.48
N HIS A 85 10.07 -9.73 -2.70
CA HIS A 85 8.79 -10.40 -2.85
C HIS A 85 7.77 -9.44 -3.46
N ILE A 86 7.18 -9.84 -4.58
CA ILE A 86 6.05 -9.12 -5.15
C ILE A 86 4.82 -9.46 -4.30
N ILE A 87 4.16 -8.43 -3.78
CA ILE A 87 3.04 -8.57 -2.84
C ILE A 87 1.69 -8.38 -3.50
N ALA A 88 1.62 -7.50 -4.49
CA ALA A 88 0.43 -7.26 -5.30
C ALA A 88 0.82 -6.83 -6.72
N ALA A 89 -0.04 -7.10 -7.68
CA ALA A 89 0.11 -6.68 -9.07
C ALA A 89 -1.19 -6.09 -9.62
N ASN A 90 -1.08 -5.29 -10.68
CA ASN A 90 -2.20 -4.68 -11.39
C ASN A 90 -3.14 -3.85 -10.50
N VAL A 91 -2.54 -3.10 -9.57
CA VAL A 91 -3.23 -2.26 -8.59
C VAL A 91 -3.60 -0.92 -9.23
N ASP A 92 -4.84 -0.47 -9.08
CA ASP A 92 -5.31 0.82 -9.59
C ASP A 92 -5.03 1.96 -8.60
N GLN A 93 -5.10 1.66 -7.29
CA GLN A 93 -4.77 2.59 -6.22
C GLN A 93 -4.36 1.86 -4.94
N ALA A 94 -3.71 2.57 -4.03
CA ALA A 94 -3.47 2.11 -2.67
C ALA A 94 -4.31 2.95 -1.69
N ALA A 95 -4.85 2.30 -0.66
CA ALA A 95 -5.52 2.94 0.46
C ALA A 95 -4.63 2.81 1.69
N LEU A 96 -4.04 3.92 2.11
CA LEU A 96 -3.26 3.98 3.35
C LEU A 96 -4.20 4.27 4.52
N MET A 97 -4.39 3.29 5.39
CA MET A 97 -5.15 3.46 6.62
C MET A 97 -4.25 3.96 7.75
N VAL A 98 -4.67 5.03 8.37
CA VAL A 98 -3.99 5.71 9.46
C VAL A 98 -4.97 6.03 10.60
N THR A 99 -4.44 6.25 11.78
CA THR A 99 -5.18 6.73 12.95
C THR A 99 -4.36 7.81 13.65
N LEU A 100 -5.01 8.85 14.16
CA LEU A 100 -4.36 9.88 14.96
C LEU A 100 -4.07 9.40 16.38
N ARG A 101 -4.94 8.50 16.90
CA ARG A 101 -4.81 7.87 18.21
C ARG A 101 -5.10 6.37 18.10
N HIS A 102 -4.59 5.59 19.02
CA HIS A 102 -4.93 4.17 19.24
C HIS A 102 -4.83 3.24 18.03
N PRO A 103 -3.65 3.06 17.41
CA PRO A 103 -2.33 3.66 17.67
C PRO A 103 -2.12 4.95 16.89
N GLU A 104 -1.22 5.79 17.35
CA GLU A 104 -0.80 6.97 16.59
C GLU A 104 0.01 6.55 15.34
N THR A 105 -0.28 7.20 14.22
CA THR A 105 0.46 7.02 12.97
C THR A 105 1.30 8.26 12.70
N SER A 106 2.64 8.11 12.71
CA SER A 106 3.54 9.24 12.48
C SER A 106 3.46 9.79 11.04
N THR A 107 3.67 11.08 10.88
CA THR A 107 3.78 11.72 9.55
C THR A 107 4.88 11.09 8.71
N THR A 108 6.02 10.75 9.33
CA THR A 108 7.12 10.08 8.63
C THR A 108 6.69 8.74 8.04
N PHE A 109 5.86 7.95 8.72
CA PHE A 109 5.33 6.70 8.16
C PHE A 109 4.41 6.97 6.96
N ILE A 110 3.51 7.95 7.08
CA ILE A 110 2.61 8.36 5.97
C ILE A 110 3.44 8.79 4.77
N ASP A 111 4.37 9.69 4.98
CA ASP A 111 5.17 10.31 3.92
C ASP A 111 6.08 9.31 3.20
N ARG A 112 6.69 8.38 3.94
CA ARG A 112 7.47 7.27 3.37
C ARG A 112 6.61 6.33 2.53
N PHE A 113 5.39 6.06 2.99
CA PHE A 113 4.44 5.28 2.20
C PHE A 113 4.07 5.99 0.90
N LEU A 114 3.75 7.29 0.97
CA LEU A 114 3.41 8.11 -0.20
C LEU A 114 4.56 8.15 -1.21
N ALA A 115 5.78 8.41 -0.74
CA ALA A 115 6.97 8.41 -1.61
C ALA A 115 7.20 7.05 -2.28
N GLY A 116 7.00 5.95 -1.53
CA GLY A 116 7.05 4.61 -2.10
C GLY A 116 6.00 4.38 -3.18
N ALA A 117 4.76 4.81 -2.95
CA ALA A 117 3.69 4.67 -3.92
C ALA A 117 3.93 5.50 -5.19
N GLU A 118 4.45 6.74 -5.06
CA GLU A 118 4.84 7.58 -6.20
C GLU A 118 5.88 6.88 -7.08
N ALA A 119 6.88 6.25 -6.47
CA ALA A 119 7.90 5.52 -7.20
C ALA A 119 7.34 4.33 -8.00
N TYR A 120 6.28 3.68 -7.51
CA TYR A 120 5.55 2.63 -8.25
C TYR A 120 4.46 3.18 -9.17
N ARG A 121 4.25 4.50 -9.20
CA ARG A 121 3.17 5.18 -9.94
C ARG A 121 1.79 4.63 -9.56
N VAL A 122 1.59 4.37 -8.28
CA VAL A 122 0.31 3.92 -7.73
C VAL A 122 -0.35 5.10 -7.02
N PRO A 123 -1.51 5.57 -7.48
CA PRO A 123 -2.27 6.60 -6.79
C PRO A 123 -2.62 6.17 -5.36
N VAL A 124 -2.60 7.11 -4.41
CA VAL A 124 -2.92 6.84 -3.01
C VAL A 124 -4.10 7.66 -2.56
N ILE A 125 -5.00 7.03 -1.80
CA ILE A 125 -5.96 7.67 -0.92
C ILE A 125 -5.54 7.43 0.53
N ILE A 126 -5.78 8.40 1.41
CA ILE A 126 -5.50 8.28 2.85
C ILE A 126 -6.82 8.14 3.60
N ILE A 127 -6.94 7.08 4.40
CA ILE A 127 -8.13 6.80 5.20
C ILE A 127 -7.79 6.98 6.66
N PHE A 128 -8.26 8.06 7.26
CA PHE A 128 -8.20 8.32 8.69
C PHE A 128 -9.35 7.57 9.38
N ASN A 129 -9.01 6.45 10.02
CA ASN A 129 -10.01 5.63 10.72
C ASN A 129 -10.10 5.97 12.21
N LYS A 130 -11.16 5.51 12.87
CA LYS A 130 -11.47 5.73 14.29
C LYS A 130 -11.69 7.21 14.64
N VAL A 131 -12.26 7.97 13.71
CA VAL A 131 -12.53 9.40 13.94
C VAL A 131 -13.60 9.65 15.03
N ASP A 132 -14.34 8.60 15.39
CA ASP A 132 -15.29 8.59 16.53
C ASP A 132 -14.58 8.71 17.90
N LEU A 133 -13.31 8.35 17.98
CA LEU A 133 -12.52 8.41 19.22
C LEU A 133 -11.79 9.74 19.42
N LEU A 134 -11.91 10.68 18.46
CA LEU A 134 -11.20 11.96 18.49
C LEU A 134 -11.91 12.98 19.33
N ASP A 135 -11.19 13.64 20.24
CA ASP A 135 -11.65 14.83 20.95
C ASP A 135 -11.61 16.09 20.05
N GLU A 136 -11.86 17.25 20.61
CA GLU A 136 -11.89 18.52 19.87
C GLU A 136 -10.51 18.93 19.35
N GLU A 137 -9.46 18.72 20.13
CA GLU A 137 -8.07 19.01 19.73
C GLU A 137 -7.62 18.08 18.61
N ASP A 138 -7.91 16.80 18.72
CA ASP A 138 -7.60 15.80 17.70
C ASP A 138 -8.38 16.04 16.39
N ARG A 139 -9.62 16.53 16.47
CA ARG A 139 -10.41 16.93 15.28
C ARG A 139 -9.76 18.11 14.56
N HIS A 140 -9.28 19.10 15.29
CA HIS A 140 -8.52 20.20 14.70
C HIS A 140 -7.23 19.71 14.03
N LEU A 141 -6.51 18.79 14.68
CA LEU A 141 -5.34 18.15 14.11
C LEU A 141 -5.70 17.39 12.82
N LEU A 142 -6.81 16.65 12.81
CA LEU A 142 -7.31 15.97 11.61
C LEU A 142 -7.54 16.92 10.45
N GLU A 143 -8.14 18.09 10.69
CA GLU A 143 -8.30 19.12 9.65
C GLU A 143 -6.97 19.61 9.09
N LEU A 144 -5.94 19.76 9.93
CA LEU A 144 -4.60 20.14 9.46
C LEU A 144 -3.99 19.05 8.56
N PHE A 145 -4.16 17.77 8.91
CA PHE A 145 -3.75 16.65 8.06
C PHE A 145 -4.47 16.63 6.72
N PHE A 146 -5.78 16.86 6.71
CA PHE A 146 -6.55 16.95 5.45
C PHE A 146 -6.02 18.08 4.58
N ARG A 147 -5.89 19.31 5.12
CA ARG A 147 -5.33 20.45 4.38
C ARG A 147 -3.95 20.15 3.82
N LEU A 148 -3.08 19.50 4.60
CA LEU A 148 -1.74 19.16 4.18
C LEU A 148 -1.75 18.18 3.01
N TYR A 149 -2.40 17.01 3.18
CA TYR A 149 -2.31 15.95 2.19
C TYR A 149 -3.18 16.20 0.96
N GLU A 150 -4.38 16.75 1.12
CA GLU A 150 -5.20 17.16 -0.03
C GLU A 150 -4.56 18.32 -0.81
N GLY A 151 -3.91 19.25 -0.11
CA GLY A 151 -3.18 20.35 -0.73
C GLY A 151 -2.04 19.91 -1.66
N ILE A 152 -1.46 18.73 -1.40
CA ILE A 152 -0.44 18.11 -2.26
C ILE A 152 -1.00 16.98 -3.13
N GLY A 153 -2.35 16.85 -3.20
CA GLY A 153 -3.06 16.02 -4.17
C GLY A 153 -3.31 14.57 -3.73
N TYR A 154 -3.34 14.27 -2.43
CA TYR A 154 -3.76 12.96 -1.90
C TYR A 154 -5.15 13.06 -1.28
N PRO A 155 -6.20 12.44 -1.87
CA PRO A 155 -7.54 12.45 -1.30
C PRO A 155 -7.56 11.84 0.10
N CYS A 156 -8.26 12.50 1.04
CA CYS A 156 -8.37 12.08 2.43
C CYS A 156 -9.82 11.73 2.77
N TYR A 157 -10.02 10.68 3.57
CA TYR A 157 -11.33 10.23 4.03
C TYR A 157 -11.29 9.95 5.53
N GLY A 158 -12.18 10.58 6.30
CA GLY A 158 -12.32 10.35 7.74
C GLY A 158 -13.47 9.39 8.02
N VAL A 159 -13.18 8.19 8.50
CA VAL A 159 -14.19 7.14 8.72
C VAL A 159 -14.18 6.62 10.15
N SER A 160 -15.30 6.06 10.57
CA SER A 160 -15.37 5.18 11.73
C SER A 160 -15.94 3.84 11.29
N ALA A 161 -15.12 2.80 11.30
CA ALA A 161 -15.55 1.47 10.87
C ALA A 161 -16.57 0.82 11.81
N LEU A 162 -16.65 1.26 13.07
CA LEU A 162 -17.58 0.74 14.08
C LEU A 162 -18.80 1.64 14.29
N ASN A 163 -18.67 2.94 14.02
CA ASN A 163 -19.73 3.93 14.21
C ASN A 163 -19.82 4.84 12.96
N ASP A 164 -20.45 4.32 11.91
CA ASP A 164 -20.50 4.98 10.60
C ASP A 164 -21.09 6.40 10.67
N GLY A 165 -22.03 6.66 11.61
CA GLY A 165 -22.61 7.98 11.81
C GLY A 165 -21.66 9.02 12.44
N ALA A 166 -20.53 8.63 13.01
CA ALA A 166 -19.52 9.53 13.57
C ALA A 166 -18.38 9.86 12.58
N GLY A 167 -18.37 9.24 11.41
CA GLY A 167 -17.40 9.51 10.35
C GLY A 167 -17.63 10.86 9.67
N LEU A 168 -16.59 11.47 9.12
CA LEU A 168 -16.70 12.60 8.16
C LEU A 168 -17.19 12.11 6.80
N CYS A 169 -17.02 10.84 6.54
CA CYS A 169 -17.45 10.13 5.34
C CYS A 169 -18.02 8.78 5.78
N SER A 170 -19.17 8.38 5.23
CA SER A 170 -19.76 7.08 5.52
C SER A 170 -18.97 5.94 4.86
N VAL A 171 -19.07 4.73 5.44
CA VAL A 171 -18.51 3.50 4.85
C VAL A 171 -19.05 3.27 3.44
N ASP A 172 -20.32 3.60 3.19
CA ASP A 172 -20.91 3.49 1.85
C ASP A 172 -20.31 4.47 0.85
N THR A 173 -20.05 5.71 1.26
CA THR A 173 -19.33 6.69 0.43
C THR A 173 -17.92 6.20 0.10
N LEU A 174 -17.20 5.67 1.09
CA LEU A 174 -15.88 5.09 0.86
C LEU A 174 -15.97 3.90 -0.11
N ARG A 175 -16.99 3.03 0.04
CA ARG A 175 -17.20 1.89 -0.89
C ARG A 175 -17.32 2.37 -2.34
N LYS A 176 -18.08 3.45 -2.60
CA LYS A 176 -18.21 4.05 -3.94
C LYS A 176 -16.88 4.55 -4.51
N VAL A 177 -15.99 5.09 -3.67
CA VAL A 177 -14.63 5.52 -4.08
C VAL A 177 -13.77 4.33 -4.53
N LEU A 178 -14.03 3.15 -3.96
CA LEU A 178 -13.30 1.91 -4.24
C LEU A 178 -13.89 1.11 -5.41
N GLN A 179 -15.12 1.38 -5.83
CA GLN A 179 -15.77 0.68 -6.94
C GLN A 179 -15.01 0.86 -8.25
N GLY A 180 -15.02 -0.21 -9.08
CA GLY A 180 -14.34 -0.24 -10.37
C GLY A 180 -12.81 -0.25 -10.30
N LYS A 181 -12.23 -0.43 -9.11
CA LYS A 181 -10.79 -0.39 -8.89
C LYS A 181 -10.29 -1.59 -8.10
N THR A 182 -9.06 -2.00 -8.38
CA THR A 182 -8.29 -2.90 -7.52
C THR A 182 -7.48 -2.04 -6.55
N THR A 183 -7.88 -2.05 -5.27
CA THR A 183 -7.28 -1.22 -4.21
C THR A 183 -6.44 -2.07 -3.27
N LEU A 184 -5.15 -1.71 -3.13
CA LEU A 184 -4.30 -2.32 -2.11
C LEU A 184 -4.54 -1.63 -0.76
N PHE A 185 -4.97 -2.37 0.26
CA PHE A 185 -5.07 -1.87 1.64
C PHE A 185 -3.76 -2.02 2.39
N SER A 186 -3.32 -0.93 2.99
CA SER A 186 -2.11 -0.88 3.80
C SER A 186 -2.32 -0.01 5.05
N GLY A 187 -1.48 -0.20 6.05
CA GLY A 187 -1.51 0.56 7.31
C GLY A 187 -0.93 -0.27 8.46
N ASN A 188 -0.59 0.39 9.55
CA ASN A 188 -0.02 -0.24 10.73
C ASN A 188 -0.97 -1.27 11.37
N SER A 189 -0.41 -2.13 12.24
CA SER A 189 -1.25 -2.98 13.09
C SER A 189 -2.11 -2.12 14.00
N GLY A 190 -3.36 -2.54 14.24
CA GLY A 190 -4.27 -1.84 15.15
C GLY A 190 -5.02 -0.63 14.56
N VAL A 191 -4.71 -0.18 13.33
CA VAL A 191 -5.46 0.94 12.69
C VAL A 191 -6.89 0.57 12.27
N GLY A 192 -7.29 -0.71 12.38
CA GLY A 192 -8.65 -1.16 12.10
C GLY A 192 -8.89 -1.65 10.67
N LYS A 193 -7.85 -2.12 9.95
CA LYS A 193 -8.00 -2.65 8.58
C LYS A 193 -9.05 -3.75 8.47
N SER A 194 -8.96 -4.81 9.29
CA SER A 194 -9.92 -5.92 9.27
C SER A 194 -11.33 -5.47 9.63
N THR A 195 -11.47 -4.53 10.57
CA THR A 195 -12.76 -3.97 10.96
C THR A 195 -13.39 -3.21 9.79
N LEU A 196 -12.61 -2.37 9.11
CA LEU A 196 -13.11 -1.62 7.95
C LEU A 196 -13.42 -2.55 6.77
N LEU A 197 -12.63 -3.60 6.53
CA LEU A 197 -12.93 -4.61 5.52
C LEU A 197 -14.28 -5.29 5.78
N ASN A 198 -14.55 -5.70 7.03
CA ASN A 198 -15.83 -6.30 7.42
C ASN A 198 -17.01 -5.31 7.27
N ALA A 199 -16.78 -4.00 7.49
CA ALA A 199 -17.79 -2.97 7.27
C ALA A 199 -18.05 -2.71 5.77
N LEU A 200 -17.00 -2.73 4.94
CA LEU A 200 -17.11 -2.52 3.49
C LEU A 200 -17.76 -3.72 2.78
N ILE A 201 -17.56 -4.93 3.28
CA ILE A 201 -18.02 -6.18 2.66
C ILE A 201 -18.93 -6.94 3.65
N PRO A 202 -20.25 -6.71 3.62
CA PRO A 202 -21.18 -7.40 4.49
C PRO A 202 -21.07 -8.93 4.38
N GLY A 203 -21.01 -9.62 5.52
CA GLY A 203 -20.85 -11.08 5.59
C GLY A 203 -19.41 -11.57 5.51
N LEU A 204 -18.43 -10.67 5.32
CA LEU A 204 -17.02 -11.01 5.50
C LEU A 204 -16.70 -11.09 7.00
N ASP A 205 -15.99 -12.14 7.40
CA ASP A 205 -15.54 -12.35 8.79
C ASP A 205 -14.01 -12.51 8.83
N VAL A 206 -13.31 -11.41 8.52
CA VAL A 206 -11.86 -11.36 8.74
C VAL A 206 -11.63 -11.17 10.23
N LYS A 207 -10.88 -12.11 10.85
CA LYS A 207 -10.54 -12.03 12.27
C LYS A 207 -9.90 -10.70 12.62
N THR A 208 -10.53 -9.96 13.50
CA THR A 208 -9.96 -8.74 14.09
C THR A 208 -9.05 -9.16 15.24
N ALA A 209 -7.81 -8.68 15.27
CA ALA A 209 -6.96 -8.84 16.45
C ALA A 209 -7.55 -7.99 17.58
N GLU A 210 -7.92 -8.61 18.70
CA GLU A 210 -8.17 -7.87 19.94
C GLU A 210 -6.90 -7.12 20.33
N ILE A 211 -7.05 -5.88 20.78
CA ILE A 211 -5.95 -5.09 21.34
C ILE A 211 -5.56 -5.79 22.65
N SER A 212 -4.57 -6.66 22.61
CA SER A 212 -4.00 -7.21 23.84
C SER A 212 -3.02 -6.19 24.42
N ASP A 213 -3.28 -5.73 25.62
CA ASP A 213 -2.43 -4.82 26.41
C ASP A 213 -1.10 -5.48 26.87
N SER A 214 -0.70 -6.59 26.29
CA SER A 214 0.54 -7.27 26.66
C SER A 214 1.57 -7.15 25.54
N HIS A 215 2.73 -6.64 25.91
CA HIS A 215 3.98 -6.68 25.15
C HIS A 215 4.43 -8.12 24.88
N ASP A 216 3.75 -8.82 23.97
CA ASP A 216 4.26 -10.07 23.44
C ASP A 216 4.05 -10.09 21.92
N THR A 217 5.04 -10.56 21.22
CA THR A 217 5.15 -10.65 19.76
C THR A 217 3.91 -11.33 19.18
N GLY A 218 2.90 -10.50 18.86
CA GLY A 218 1.61 -10.95 18.36
C GLY A 218 1.74 -11.68 17.04
N MET A 219 1.28 -12.91 17.00
CA MET A 219 1.08 -13.68 15.77
C MET A 219 0.19 -12.87 14.83
N HIS A 220 0.72 -12.50 13.67
CA HIS A 220 -0.04 -11.84 12.61
C HIS A 220 -1.24 -12.71 12.23
N THR A 221 -2.45 -12.20 12.39
CA THR A 221 -3.71 -12.90 12.10
C THR A 221 -3.92 -13.21 10.62
N THR A 222 -3.26 -12.49 9.72
CA THR A 222 -3.30 -12.75 8.27
C THR A 222 -1.90 -13.08 7.77
N THR A 223 -1.67 -14.30 7.34
CA THR A 223 -0.35 -14.79 6.92
C THR A 223 -0.12 -14.63 5.42
N PHE A 224 -1.18 -14.42 4.62
CA PHE A 224 -1.15 -14.46 3.17
C PHE A 224 -1.95 -13.32 2.55
N SER A 225 -1.50 -12.84 1.38
CA SER A 225 -2.25 -11.83 0.61
C SER A 225 -3.51 -12.44 0.00
N GLU A 226 -4.62 -11.72 0.08
CA GLU A 226 -5.92 -12.15 -0.43
C GLU A 226 -6.67 -10.96 -1.06
N MET A 227 -7.42 -11.23 -2.13
CA MET A 227 -8.28 -10.28 -2.81
C MET A 227 -9.74 -10.56 -2.45
N PHE A 228 -10.44 -9.52 -2.04
CA PHE A 228 -11.85 -9.53 -1.70
C PHE A 228 -12.64 -8.70 -2.69
N ASP A 229 -13.83 -9.17 -3.05
CA ASP A 229 -14.73 -8.43 -3.95
C ASP A 229 -15.63 -7.51 -3.13
N LEU A 230 -15.76 -6.26 -3.56
CA LEU A 230 -16.75 -5.34 -3.00
C LEU A 230 -18.15 -5.72 -3.50
N PRO A 231 -19.19 -5.55 -2.67
CA PRO A 231 -20.59 -5.67 -3.12
C PRO A 231 -20.83 -4.74 -4.31
N VAL A 232 -21.43 -5.27 -5.36
CA VAL A 232 -21.77 -4.54 -6.57
C VAL A 232 -23.27 -4.17 -6.51
N GLN A 233 -23.62 -2.91 -6.73
CA GLN A 233 -24.98 -2.46 -6.95
C GLN A 233 -25.25 -2.40 -8.47
N ASP A 234 -26.54 -2.39 -8.85
CA ASP A 234 -26.92 -2.35 -10.27
C ASP A 234 -26.28 -1.17 -11.01
N GLY A 235 -25.55 -1.48 -12.07
CA GLY A 235 -24.84 -0.50 -12.90
C GLY A 235 -23.44 -0.13 -12.43
N GLU A 236 -22.96 -0.64 -11.30
CA GLU A 236 -21.59 -0.43 -10.82
C GLU A 236 -20.60 -1.43 -11.42
N LEU A 237 -19.34 -0.99 -11.59
CA LEU A 237 -18.25 -1.89 -11.92
C LEU A 237 -17.76 -2.61 -10.67
N PRO A 238 -17.36 -3.89 -10.75
CA PRO A 238 -16.81 -4.61 -9.61
C PRO A 238 -15.52 -3.95 -9.10
N GLY A 239 -15.46 -3.70 -7.80
CA GLY A 239 -14.26 -3.25 -7.10
C GLY A 239 -13.62 -4.39 -6.32
N HIS A 240 -12.30 -4.34 -6.13
CA HIS A 240 -11.55 -5.35 -5.42
C HIS A 240 -10.63 -4.73 -4.37
N ILE A 241 -10.52 -5.36 -3.22
CA ILE A 241 -9.55 -4.98 -2.18
C ILE A 241 -8.53 -6.09 -2.03
N ILE A 242 -7.25 -5.77 -2.15
CA ILE A 242 -6.15 -6.67 -1.81
C ILE A 242 -5.70 -6.34 -0.39
N ASP A 243 -5.93 -7.26 0.55
CA ASP A 243 -5.35 -7.17 1.90
C ASP A 243 -4.02 -7.92 1.92
N THR A 244 -3.02 -7.26 2.47
CA THR A 244 -1.68 -7.81 2.57
C THR A 244 -1.22 -7.76 4.01
N PRO A 245 -0.93 -8.92 4.64
CA PRO A 245 -0.52 -8.96 6.02
C PRO A 245 0.85 -8.31 6.22
N GLY A 246 0.96 -7.48 7.24
CA GLY A 246 2.24 -7.00 7.75
C GLY A 246 3.03 -6.06 6.83
N ILE A 247 2.39 -5.40 5.87
CA ILE A 247 3.05 -4.33 5.15
C ILE A 247 3.04 -3.08 6.03
N LYS A 248 4.14 -2.85 6.72
CA LYS A 248 4.41 -1.60 7.43
C LYS A 248 4.89 -0.48 6.47
N GLY A 249 4.44 -0.50 5.21
CA GLY A 249 4.84 0.43 4.17
C GLY A 249 5.19 -0.25 2.85
N PHE A 250 5.22 0.49 1.75
CA PHE A 250 5.87 0.07 0.52
C PHE A 250 7.34 -0.24 0.84
N GLY A 251 7.86 -1.36 0.33
CA GLY A 251 9.26 -1.71 0.53
C GLY A 251 10.15 -0.52 0.17
N THR A 252 11.18 -0.30 0.98
CA THR A 252 12.20 0.70 0.65
C THR A 252 12.76 0.38 -0.72
N PHE A 253 12.56 1.29 -1.65
CA PHE A 253 13.12 1.24 -2.98
C PHE A 253 14.63 1.32 -2.95
N ASP A 254 15.27 0.71 -3.95
CA ASP A 254 16.61 1.13 -4.38
C ASP A 254 16.48 2.49 -5.12
N MET A 255 16.00 3.52 -4.40
CA MET A 255 16.04 4.90 -4.86
C MET A 255 17.47 5.38 -4.72
N GLU A 256 18.02 5.97 -5.76
CA GLU A 256 19.23 6.75 -5.59
C GLU A 256 18.90 7.98 -4.72
N ARG A 257 19.91 8.47 -3.98
CA ARG A 257 19.74 9.61 -3.06
C ARG A 257 19.14 10.83 -3.76
N GLU A 258 19.61 11.08 -4.97
CA GLU A 258 19.21 12.21 -5.82
C GLU A 258 17.75 12.08 -6.30
N GLU A 259 17.18 10.88 -6.30
CA GLU A 259 15.81 10.62 -6.75
C GLU A 259 14.78 10.79 -5.64
N VAL A 260 15.16 10.74 -4.36
CA VAL A 260 14.21 10.76 -3.24
C VAL A 260 13.28 11.98 -3.32
N GLY A 261 13.82 13.15 -3.68
CA GLY A 261 13.02 14.38 -3.86
C GLY A 261 11.97 14.28 -4.96
N HIS A 262 12.16 13.42 -5.96
CA HIS A 262 11.21 13.24 -7.05
C HIS A 262 9.90 12.57 -6.60
N TYR A 263 9.93 11.86 -5.48
CA TYR A 263 8.79 11.14 -4.92
C TYR A 263 8.03 11.92 -3.84
N PHE A 264 8.43 13.16 -3.58
CA PHE A 264 7.69 14.16 -2.81
C PHE A 264 7.14 15.21 -3.77
N ARG A 265 5.85 15.14 -4.08
CA ARG A 265 5.21 15.93 -5.15
C ARG A 265 5.54 17.43 -5.07
N GLU A 266 5.39 18.02 -3.87
CA GLU A 266 5.64 19.42 -3.60
C GLU A 266 7.13 19.77 -3.71
N ILE A 267 8.02 18.91 -3.24
CA ILE A 267 9.48 19.07 -3.37
C ILE A 267 9.87 18.97 -4.84
N PHE A 268 9.39 17.94 -5.56
CA PHE A 268 9.67 17.76 -6.97
C PHE A 268 9.18 18.92 -7.82
N GLN A 269 7.98 19.43 -7.55
CA GLN A 269 7.43 20.56 -8.29
C GLN A 269 8.27 21.82 -8.07
N THR A 270 8.65 22.10 -6.81
CA THR A 270 9.45 23.27 -6.42
C THR A 270 10.91 23.14 -6.87
N SER A 271 11.45 21.93 -6.95
CA SER A 271 12.85 21.68 -7.33
C SER A 271 13.20 22.16 -8.74
N LYS A 272 12.21 22.32 -9.63
CA LYS A 272 12.39 22.86 -10.98
C LYS A 272 12.90 24.31 -10.99
N GLU A 273 12.72 25.02 -9.91
CA GLU A 273 13.16 26.40 -9.71
C GLU A 273 14.53 26.48 -9.01
N CYS A 274 15.13 25.34 -8.62
CA CYS A 274 16.46 25.34 -8.01
C CYS A 274 17.53 25.76 -9.00
N ARG A 275 18.55 26.45 -8.49
CA ARG A 275 19.69 26.86 -9.28
C ARG A 275 20.48 25.69 -9.90
N PHE A 276 20.53 24.55 -9.22
CA PHE A 276 21.30 23.37 -9.63
C PHE A 276 20.36 22.20 -9.91
N GLY A 277 20.56 21.52 -11.04
CA GLY A 277 19.73 20.39 -11.44
C GLY A 277 19.90 19.12 -10.58
N ASN A 278 20.99 19.03 -9.81
CA ASN A 278 21.29 17.94 -8.86
C ASN A 278 21.17 18.39 -7.39
N CYS A 279 20.35 19.41 -7.13
CA CYS A 279 20.14 19.94 -5.79
C CYS A 279 19.54 18.85 -4.86
N THR A 280 20.17 18.63 -3.72
CA THR A 280 19.66 17.72 -2.69
C THR A 280 18.79 18.42 -1.65
N HIS A 281 18.55 19.72 -1.82
CA HIS A 281 17.69 20.56 -0.96
C HIS A 281 18.09 20.53 0.53
N THR A 282 19.39 20.36 0.82
CA THR A 282 19.90 20.31 2.19
C THR A 282 20.67 21.57 2.59
N HIS A 283 21.53 22.10 1.72
CA HIS A 283 22.40 23.24 2.03
C HIS A 283 22.81 24.06 0.80
N GLU A 284 22.30 23.74 -0.37
CA GLU A 284 22.73 24.36 -1.62
C GLU A 284 22.24 25.80 -1.72
N PRO A 285 23.12 26.74 -2.11
CA PRO A 285 22.74 28.15 -2.27
C PRO A 285 21.78 28.33 -3.46
N GLY A 286 20.71 29.10 -3.24
CA GLY A 286 19.66 29.30 -4.25
C GLY A 286 18.75 28.08 -4.43
N CYS A 287 18.58 27.27 -3.39
CA CYS A 287 17.63 26.19 -3.35
C CYS A 287 16.20 26.71 -3.18
N ALA A 288 15.35 26.49 -4.19
CA ALA A 288 13.94 26.91 -4.15
C ALA A 288 13.13 26.15 -3.10
N VAL A 289 13.48 24.88 -2.81
CA VAL A 289 12.82 24.09 -1.78
C VAL A 289 13.08 24.63 -0.38
N LEU A 290 14.31 25.05 -0.07
CA LEU A 290 14.62 25.68 1.21
C LEU A 290 13.91 27.04 1.35
N ALA A 291 13.87 27.84 0.30
CA ALA A 291 13.10 29.09 0.29
C ALA A 291 11.59 28.82 0.50
N ALA A 292 11.03 27.83 -0.17
CA ALA A 292 9.63 27.44 0.00
C ALA A 292 9.31 26.93 1.41
N LEU A 293 10.28 26.29 2.06
CA LEU A 293 10.16 25.86 3.46
C LEU A 293 10.11 27.07 4.41
N GLU A 294 11.00 28.05 4.23
CA GLU A 294 11.02 29.29 5.00
C GLU A 294 9.73 30.11 4.82
N GLU A 295 9.15 30.08 3.62
CA GLU A 295 7.88 30.73 3.28
C GLU A 295 6.64 29.90 3.67
N HIS A 296 6.81 28.76 4.34
CA HIS A 296 5.73 27.82 4.72
C HIS A 296 4.88 27.27 3.56
N ARG A 297 5.42 27.29 2.34
CA ARG A 297 4.78 26.65 1.16
C ARG A 297 5.01 25.14 1.13
N ILE A 298 6.05 24.66 1.79
CA ILE A 298 6.31 23.25 2.06
C ILE A 298 6.22 23.03 3.57
N ALA A 299 5.48 22.01 3.99
CA ALA A 299 5.32 21.71 5.40
C ALA A 299 6.61 21.14 6.01
N GLN A 300 6.96 21.61 7.22
CA GLN A 300 8.16 21.16 7.94
C GLN A 300 8.16 19.64 8.16
N SER A 301 6.99 19.03 8.46
CA SER A 301 6.87 17.59 8.66
C SER A 301 7.26 16.80 7.40
N ARG A 302 6.82 17.24 6.23
CA ARG A 302 7.15 16.64 4.94
C ARG A 302 8.64 16.74 4.63
N TYR A 303 9.23 17.90 4.88
CA TYR A 303 10.66 18.11 4.68
C TYR A 303 11.48 17.24 5.66
N THR A 304 11.05 17.12 6.92
CA THR A 304 11.68 16.22 7.91
C THR A 304 11.61 14.76 7.45
N SER A 305 10.48 14.33 6.92
CA SER A 305 10.31 12.98 6.37
C SER A 305 11.24 12.74 5.18
N TYR A 306 11.36 13.73 4.29
CA TYR A 306 12.30 13.70 3.17
C TYR A 306 13.76 13.53 3.64
N LEU A 307 14.21 14.34 4.60
CA LEU A 307 15.57 14.24 5.17
C LEU A 307 15.80 12.87 5.78
N SER A 308 14.84 12.31 6.52
CA SER A 308 14.97 10.97 7.12
C SER A 308 15.15 9.87 6.07
N MET A 309 14.57 10.02 4.88
CA MET A 309 14.79 9.09 3.78
C MET A 309 16.16 9.26 3.11
N LEU A 310 16.72 10.47 3.09
CA LEU A 310 18.09 10.71 2.63
C LEU A 310 19.12 10.08 3.57
N GLU A 311 18.91 10.19 4.90
CA GLU A 311 19.79 9.59 5.93
C GLU A 311 19.85 8.07 5.82
N ASP A 312 18.71 7.38 5.63
CA ASP A 312 18.66 5.93 5.42
C ASP A 312 19.56 5.50 4.26
N LYS A 313 19.63 6.30 3.19
CA LYS A 313 20.47 6.00 2.03
C LYS A 313 21.97 6.16 2.29
N ASP A 314 22.34 7.09 3.15
CA ASP A 314 23.72 7.27 3.58
C ASP A 314 24.19 6.09 4.45
N GLU A 315 23.36 5.59 5.37
CA GLU A 315 23.69 4.40 6.17
C GLU A 315 23.89 3.14 5.32
N ASP A 316 23.07 2.92 4.29
CA ASP A 316 23.20 1.78 3.38
C ASP A 316 24.56 1.79 2.60
N LYS A 317 25.11 2.97 2.29
CA LYS A 317 26.43 3.12 1.67
C LYS A 317 27.58 2.67 2.59
N TYR A 318 27.43 2.84 3.89
CA TYR A 318 28.46 2.46 4.88
C TYR A 318 28.36 0.99 5.31
N ARG A 319 27.18 0.37 5.27
CA ARG A 319 26.98 -1.06 5.59
C ARG A 319 27.42 -2.02 4.49
N GLY A 320 27.64 -1.56 3.28
CA GLY A 320 28.08 -2.37 2.13
C GLY A 320 29.60 -2.58 2.00
N LYS A 321 30.41 -2.15 2.98
CA LYS A 321 31.88 -2.22 2.96
C LYS A 321 32.51 -3.04 4.09
N ILE A 322 31.78 -3.98 4.68
CA ILE A 322 32.33 -4.96 5.61
C ILE A 322 32.15 -6.37 5.03
#